data_d44711022cd615828708744c623551ce
#
_entry.id   d44711022cd615828708744c623551ce
#
_cell.length_a   1.000
_cell.length_b   1.000
_cell.length_c   1.000
_cell.angle_alpha   90.00
_cell.angle_beta   90.00
_cell.angle_gamma   90.00
#
_symmetry.space_group_name_H-M   'P 1'
#
loop_
_entity.id
_entity.type
_entity.pdbx_description
1 polymer ?
#
loop_
_entity_poly.entity_id
_entity_poly.type
_entity_poly.pdbx_seq_one_letter_code
_entity_poly.pdbx_strand_id
1 'polypeptide(L)'
;MSDSLMVKPEDLIDCAAVATQIRHAIHQYPEIGLNLTRTEQTIVEALKSFGCEDIHTRVGGLDVAGVVCVVKGEYPGRTIGIRADSDALPLNENTGAPYASERPKHMHACGHDGHVATLLAVVNYFMKHRHFAGTLVAIFQPGEEGFAGAKYMIEDGLVERFGIDEFYALHAEPSLDVGTVGFISGYATANADVFEMTFEGKGGHGSRPQFAKDPVIAMGEAILALQTLVSRNISPQLAAVVSVCCAQAGDPNGVSVIPQKAMISGTTRSYEPEVQDTIERRINEIAHGIAKTYDIEADVKYTRLYPAMYNTPEKVEAARAIATRVLGENNVKEISRTTGGEDFSFMLQKRPGCLFRLGMKDADHTAPVHNERFNFNDKAIATGAAVLASIALTRMLSNS
;
A
#
# COMPACT_ATOMS: atom_id res chain seq x y z
N MET A 1 4.08 27.39 -16.84
CA MET A 1 4.26 26.04 -17.41
C MET A 1 3.63 26.01 -18.79
N SER A 2 4.33 25.47 -19.80
CA SER A 2 3.82 25.39 -21.18
C SER A 2 2.68 24.35 -21.27
N ASP A 3 1.65 24.63 -22.08
CA ASP A 3 0.55 23.70 -22.34
C ASP A 3 1.01 22.44 -23.09
N SER A 4 2.17 22.53 -23.76
CA SER A 4 2.80 21.40 -24.48
C SER A 4 3.25 20.24 -23.58
N LEU A 5 3.23 20.38 -22.25
CA LEU A 5 3.57 19.32 -21.30
C LEU A 5 2.35 18.59 -20.73
N MET A 6 1.15 19.06 -21.08
CA MET A 6 -0.10 18.46 -20.59
C MET A 6 -0.56 17.40 -21.58
N VAL A 7 -0.45 16.16 -21.15
CA VAL A 7 -0.99 14.99 -21.86
C VAL A 7 -2.46 14.86 -21.47
N LYS A 8 -3.33 14.76 -22.45
CA LYS A 8 -4.77 14.61 -22.22
C LYS A 8 -5.17 13.13 -22.28
N PRO A 9 -6.28 12.72 -21.64
CA PRO A 9 -6.76 11.33 -21.75
C PRO A 9 -6.94 10.88 -23.19
N GLU A 10 -7.32 11.78 -24.09
CA GLU A 10 -7.51 11.51 -25.52
C GLU A 10 -6.21 11.11 -26.22
N ASP A 11 -5.08 11.63 -25.77
CA ASP A 11 -3.73 11.33 -26.32
C ASP A 11 -3.27 9.91 -25.94
N LEU A 12 -3.94 9.28 -24.98
CA LEU A 12 -3.59 7.97 -24.43
C LEU A 12 -4.55 6.84 -24.78
N ILE A 13 -5.59 7.11 -25.58
CA ILE A 13 -6.61 6.10 -25.92
C ILE A 13 -5.98 4.82 -26.48
N ASP A 14 -5.07 4.92 -27.45
CA ASP A 14 -4.41 3.77 -28.06
C ASP A 14 -3.51 3.03 -27.08
N CYS A 15 -2.77 3.78 -26.22
CA CYS A 15 -1.92 3.20 -25.19
C CYS A 15 -2.75 2.50 -24.10
N ALA A 16 -3.87 3.10 -23.70
CA ALA A 16 -4.80 2.51 -22.75
C ALA A 16 -5.50 1.26 -23.29
N ALA A 17 -5.87 1.24 -24.56
CA ALA A 17 -6.48 0.06 -25.19
C ALA A 17 -5.52 -1.15 -25.19
N VAL A 18 -4.24 -0.94 -25.50
CA VAL A 18 -3.21 -1.99 -25.39
C VAL A 18 -3.03 -2.43 -23.93
N ALA A 19 -2.93 -1.49 -23.01
CA ALA A 19 -2.75 -1.76 -21.59
C ALA A 19 -3.93 -2.51 -20.96
N THR A 20 -5.17 -2.24 -21.42
CA THR A 20 -6.39 -2.96 -21.00
C THR A 20 -6.29 -4.45 -21.31
N GLN A 21 -5.81 -4.83 -22.50
CA GLN A 21 -5.63 -6.24 -22.84
C GLN A 21 -4.61 -6.93 -21.93
N ILE A 22 -3.54 -6.23 -21.58
CA ILE A 22 -2.52 -6.73 -20.65
C ILE A 22 -3.10 -6.85 -19.24
N ARG A 23 -3.89 -5.85 -18.79
CA ARG A 23 -4.62 -5.92 -17.53
C ARG A 23 -5.47 -7.17 -17.42
N HIS A 24 -6.28 -7.44 -18.46
CA HIS A 24 -7.18 -8.62 -18.46
C HIS A 24 -6.38 -9.92 -18.37
N ALA A 25 -5.21 -10.02 -19.02
CA ALA A 25 -4.33 -11.19 -18.93
C ALA A 25 -3.73 -11.37 -17.52
N ILE A 26 -3.36 -10.28 -16.85
CA ILE A 26 -2.88 -10.28 -15.46
C ILE A 26 -4.04 -10.65 -14.51
N HIS A 27 -5.21 -10.04 -14.70
CA HIS A 27 -6.40 -10.28 -13.88
C HIS A 27 -6.84 -11.76 -13.90
N GLN A 28 -6.73 -12.41 -15.04
CA GLN A 28 -7.12 -13.81 -15.22
C GLN A 28 -6.19 -14.80 -14.46
N TYR A 29 -4.94 -14.40 -14.20
CA TYR A 29 -3.96 -15.23 -13.49
C TYR A 29 -3.29 -14.47 -12.34
N PRO A 30 -4.06 -14.04 -11.33
CA PRO A 30 -3.54 -13.24 -10.23
C PRO A 30 -2.56 -14.03 -9.37
N GLU A 31 -1.49 -13.38 -8.91
CA GLU A 31 -0.46 -13.94 -8.05
C GLU A 31 -0.36 -13.13 -6.75
N ILE A 32 -0.04 -13.80 -5.64
CA ILE A 32 -0.03 -13.21 -4.29
C ILE A 32 1.40 -13.13 -3.78
N GLY A 33 1.75 -12.03 -3.11
CA GLY A 33 3.01 -11.86 -2.39
C GLY A 33 4.14 -11.35 -3.26
N LEU A 34 5.36 -11.81 -3.01
CA LEU A 34 6.57 -11.24 -3.60
C LEU A 34 6.99 -11.90 -4.93
N ASN A 35 6.75 -13.21 -5.09
CA ASN A 35 7.21 -13.96 -6.26
C ASN A 35 6.11 -14.11 -7.32
N LEU A 36 5.91 -13.08 -8.12
CA LEU A 36 4.86 -12.99 -9.14
C LEU A 36 5.44 -13.33 -10.53
N THR A 37 5.84 -14.58 -10.71
CA THR A 37 6.63 -14.99 -11.90
C THR A 37 5.91 -14.72 -13.22
N ARG A 38 4.61 -15.00 -13.31
CA ARG A 38 3.83 -14.80 -14.54
C ARG A 38 3.51 -13.32 -14.78
N THR A 39 3.17 -12.60 -13.71
CA THR A 39 2.93 -11.16 -13.76
C THR A 39 4.20 -10.41 -14.20
N GLU A 40 5.36 -10.76 -13.60
CA GLU A 40 6.67 -10.23 -14.02
C GLU A 40 6.93 -10.48 -15.51
N GLN A 41 6.73 -11.72 -15.96
CA GLN A 41 6.93 -12.07 -17.38
C GLN A 41 6.00 -11.26 -18.29
N THR A 42 4.73 -11.14 -17.96
CA THR A 42 3.73 -10.37 -18.73
C THR A 42 4.14 -8.90 -18.83
N ILE A 43 4.59 -8.29 -17.73
CA ILE A 43 5.08 -6.91 -17.71
C ILE A 43 6.31 -6.75 -18.60
N VAL A 44 7.29 -7.64 -18.48
CA VAL A 44 8.53 -7.59 -19.27
C VAL A 44 8.25 -7.77 -20.77
N GLU A 45 7.37 -8.69 -21.15
CA GLU A 45 6.95 -8.88 -22.54
C GLU A 45 6.26 -7.64 -23.12
N ALA A 46 5.37 -7.01 -22.33
CA ALA A 46 4.73 -5.76 -22.70
C ALA A 46 5.75 -4.63 -22.93
N LEU A 47 6.66 -4.42 -21.97
CA LEU A 47 7.71 -3.40 -22.07
C LEU A 47 8.60 -3.60 -23.30
N LYS A 48 9.01 -4.85 -23.58
CA LYS A 48 9.76 -5.19 -24.79
C LYS A 48 8.97 -4.90 -26.06
N SER A 49 7.68 -5.18 -26.09
CA SER A 49 6.82 -4.90 -27.24
C SER A 49 6.66 -3.41 -27.53
N PHE A 50 6.84 -2.54 -26.52
CA PHE A 50 6.88 -1.08 -26.67
C PHE A 50 8.25 -0.57 -27.13
N GLY A 51 9.26 -1.45 -27.22
CA GLY A 51 10.64 -1.11 -27.62
C GLY A 51 11.52 -0.68 -26.44
N CYS A 52 11.15 -1.00 -25.20
CA CYS A 52 12.00 -0.75 -24.03
C CYS A 52 13.19 -1.73 -24.02
N GLU A 53 14.40 -1.22 -23.82
CA GLU A 53 15.64 -2.00 -23.75
C GLU A 53 16.23 -2.03 -22.34
N ASP A 54 16.06 -0.95 -21.55
CA ASP A 54 16.60 -0.80 -20.19
C ASP A 54 15.60 -1.31 -19.17
N ILE A 55 15.51 -2.64 -19.05
CA ILE A 55 14.57 -3.37 -18.18
C ILE A 55 15.36 -4.20 -17.18
N HIS A 56 15.05 -4.01 -15.89
CA HIS A 56 15.64 -4.73 -14.78
C HIS A 56 14.56 -5.56 -14.08
N THR A 57 14.83 -6.84 -13.89
CA THR A 57 13.95 -7.77 -13.16
C THR A 57 14.56 -8.15 -11.82
N ARG A 58 13.73 -8.71 -10.94
CA ARG A 58 14.15 -9.14 -9.60
C ARG A 58 14.79 -8.02 -8.77
N VAL A 59 14.36 -6.78 -9.00
CA VAL A 59 14.72 -5.64 -8.14
C VAL A 59 14.03 -5.82 -6.79
N GLY A 60 14.82 -5.99 -5.74
CA GLY A 60 14.38 -6.36 -4.39
C GLY A 60 14.89 -7.74 -3.95
N GLY A 61 15.54 -8.51 -4.84
CA GLY A 61 16.13 -9.82 -4.55
C GLY A 61 15.55 -10.95 -5.39
N LEU A 62 16.15 -12.13 -5.31
CA LEU A 62 15.82 -13.28 -6.17
C LEU A 62 14.36 -13.74 -6.05
N ASP A 63 13.76 -13.61 -4.86
CA ASP A 63 12.38 -14.00 -4.60
C ASP A 63 11.38 -12.84 -4.72
N VAL A 64 11.83 -11.67 -5.19
CA VAL A 64 11.02 -10.46 -5.35
C VAL A 64 10.85 -10.15 -6.84
N ALA A 65 9.64 -10.24 -7.36
CA ALA A 65 9.33 -10.02 -8.78
C ALA A 65 9.23 -8.53 -9.15
N GLY A 66 10.10 -7.69 -8.57
CA GLY A 66 10.17 -6.27 -8.88
C GLY A 66 10.74 -6.02 -10.28
N VAL A 67 10.00 -5.26 -11.11
CA VAL A 67 10.43 -4.86 -12.45
C VAL A 67 10.64 -3.35 -12.50
N VAL A 68 11.77 -2.91 -13.06
CA VAL A 68 12.06 -1.50 -13.29
C VAL A 68 12.39 -1.30 -14.75
N CYS A 69 11.72 -0.34 -15.39
CA CYS A 69 12.00 0.08 -16.77
C CYS A 69 12.43 1.53 -16.78
N VAL A 70 13.57 1.82 -17.43
CA VAL A 70 14.12 3.18 -17.52
C VAL A 70 13.91 3.72 -18.92
N VAL A 71 13.23 4.85 -19.03
CA VAL A 71 12.99 5.55 -20.31
C VAL A 71 13.64 6.92 -20.26
N LYS A 72 14.76 7.08 -20.97
CA LYS A 72 15.50 8.34 -21.06
C LYS A 72 14.96 9.23 -22.16
N GLY A 73 14.70 10.49 -21.87
CA GLY A 73 14.42 11.52 -22.86
C GLY A 73 15.65 11.93 -23.65
N GLU A 74 15.45 12.74 -24.66
CA GLU A 74 16.54 13.27 -25.53
C GLU A 74 17.35 14.37 -24.86
N TYR A 75 16.82 15.00 -23.83
CA TYR A 75 17.46 16.12 -23.14
C TYR A 75 17.71 15.81 -21.66
N PRO A 76 18.76 16.42 -21.07
CA PRO A 76 19.02 16.26 -19.64
C PRO A 76 17.87 16.85 -18.79
N GLY A 77 17.59 16.23 -17.66
CA GLY A 77 16.57 16.64 -16.70
C GLY A 77 16.59 15.73 -15.49
N ARG A 78 15.58 15.86 -14.62
CA ARG A 78 15.44 15.07 -13.39
C ARG A 78 14.93 13.67 -13.70
N THR A 79 15.13 12.79 -12.74
CA THR A 79 14.65 11.40 -12.79
C THR A 79 13.40 11.24 -11.93
N ILE A 80 12.30 10.86 -12.54
CA ILE A 80 11.00 10.69 -11.88
C ILE A 80 10.63 9.22 -11.83
N GLY A 81 10.46 8.67 -10.62
CA GLY A 81 9.94 7.33 -10.37
C GLY A 81 8.41 7.33 -10.35
N ILE A 82 7.80 6.44 -11.13
CA ILE A 82 6.36 6.16 -11.04
C ILE A 82 6.19 4.70 -10.66
N ARG A 83 5.40 4.45 -9.59
CA ARG A 83 5.17 3.11 -9.05
C ARG A 83 3.76 2.63 -9.38
N ALA A 84 3.67 1.35 -9.73
CA ALA A 84 2.46 0.55 -9.68
C ALA A 84 2.74 -0.73 -8.88
N ASP A 85 1.87 -1.06 -7.93
CA ASP A 85 1.83 -2.35 -7.28
C ASP A 85 1.28 -3.42 -8.24
N SER A 86 1.51 -4.71 -7.97
CA SER A 86 1.21 -5.76 -8.95
C SER A 86 0.71 -7.10 -8.38
N ASP A 87 0.61 -7.21 -7.06
CA ASP A 87 0.15 -8.42 -6.38
C ASP A 87 -1.37 -8.47 -6.21
N ALA A 88 -1.88 -9.66 -5.88
CA ALA A 88 -3.29 -9.97 -5.69
C ALA A 88 -3.58 -10.39 -4.25
N LEU A 89 -4.88 -10.57 -3.95
CA LEU A 89 -5.41 -10.94 -2.64
C LEU A 89 -5.92 -12.38 -2.60
N PRO A 90 -5.88 -13.05 -1.41
CA PRO A 90 -6.41 -14.41 -1.20
C PRO A 90 -7.95 -14.41 -1.09
N LEU A 91 -8.64 -14.04 -2.16
CA LEU A 91 -10.08 -13.89 -2.25
C LEU A 91 -10.63 -14.62 -3.47
N ASN A 92 -11.81 -15.22 -3.38
CA ASN A 92 -12.51 -15.75 -4.56
C ASN A 92 -13.21 -14.61 -5.29
N GLU A 93 -13.09 -14.59 -6.60
CA GLU A 93 -13.75 -13.60 -7.45
C GLU A 93 -15.19 -13.99 -7.78
N ASN A 94 -16.08 -13.00 -7.78
CA ASN A 94 -17.50 -13.11 -8.14
C ASN A 94 -17.96 -11.90 -8.96
N THR A 95 -17.12 -11.44 -9.90
CA THR A 95 -17.43 -10.29 -10.77
C THR A 95 -18.26 -10.69 -11.97
N GLY A 96 -18.13 -11.92 -12.48
CA GLY A 96 -18.73 -12.37 -13.73
C GLY A 96 -18.06 -11.78 -14.98
N ALA A 97 -16.89 -11.16 -14.85
CA ALA A 97 -16.12 -10.61 -15.96
C ALA A 97 -15.64 -11.74 -16.90
N PRO A 98 -15.57 -11.51 -18.22
CA PRO A 98 -15.09 -12.51 -19.18
C PRO A 98 -13.62 -12.90 -18.99
N TYR A 99 -12.88 -12.07 -18.26
CA TYR A 99 -11.48 -12.26 -17.85
C TYR A 99 -11.34 -12.51 -16.35
N ALA A 100 -12.39 -12.97 -15.68
CA ALA A 100 -12.35 -13.30 -14.27
C ALA A 100 -11.22 -14.30 -13.94
N SER A 101 -10.74 -14.27 -12.70
CA SER A 101 -9.65 -15.13 -12.25
C SER A 101 -9.93 -16.62 -12.49
N GLU A 102 -8.98 -17.29 -13.12
CA GLU A 102 -8.96 -18.76 -13.28
C GLU A 102 -8.33 -19.47 -12.07
N ARG A 103 -7.84 -18.71 -11.07
CA ARG A 103 -7.17 -19.24 -9.89
C ARG A 103 -8.08 -19.14 -8.66
N PRO A 104 -8.56 -20.27 -8.09
CA PRO A 104 -9.33 -20.22 -6.84
C PRO A 104 -8.57 -19.51 -5.73
N LYS A 105 -9.29 -18.68 -4.97
CA LYS A 105 -8.73 -17.86 -3.87
C LYS A 105 -7.59 -16.92 -4.28
N HIS A 106 -7.61 -16.43 -5.51
CA HIS A 106 -6.71 -15.38 -5.97
C HIS A 106 -7.51 -14.37 -6.78
N MET A 107 -7.45 -13.09 -6.45
CA MET A 107 -8.21 -12.04 -7.11
C MET A 107 -7.49 -10.70 -7.01
N HIS A 108 -7.48 -9.93 -8.10
CA HIS A 108 -7.07 -8.52 -8.06
C HIS A 108 -8.19 -7.63 -7.46
N ALA A 109 -8.49 -7.81 -6.17
CA ALA A 109 -9.57 -7.10 -5.50
C ALA A 109 -9.17 -5.71 -4.97
N CYS A 110 -7.93 -5.27 -5.19
CA CYS A 110 -7.45 -3.92 -4.89
C CYS A 110 -7.16 -3.08 -6.15
N GLY A 111 -7.17 -3.70 -7.34
CA GLY A 111 -7.00 -3.00 -8.62
C GLY A 111 -5.55 -2.86 -9.08
N HIS A 112 -4.63 -3.62 -8.49
CA HIS A 112 -3.20 -3.54 -8.83
C HIS A 112 -2.92 -3.92 -10.30
N ASP A 113 -3.69 -4.82 -10.89
CA ASP A 113 -3.69 -5.09 -12.33
C ASP A 113 -3.98 -3.84 -13.18
N GLY A 114 -4.90 -2.99 -12.71
CA GLY A 114 -5.23 -1.70 -13.32
C GLY A 114 -4.14 -0.64 -13.09
N HIS A 115 -3.45 -0.66 -11.93
CA HIS A 115 -2.31 0.20 -11.68
C HIS A 115 -1.14 -0.15 -12.61
N VAL A 116 -0.83 -1.45 -12.76
CA VAL A 116 0.16 -1.96 -13.74
C VAL A 116 -0.20 -1.49 -15.15
N ALA A 117 -1.45 -1.69 -15.58
CA ALA A 117 -1.91 -1.28 -16.91
C ALA A 117 -1.78 0.24 -17.11
N THR A 118 -2.12 1.04 -16.10
CA THR A 118 -1.98 2.49 -16.18
C THR A 118 -0.52 2.91 -16.35
N LEU A 119 0.40 2.30 -15.60
CA LEU A 119 1.82 2.58 -15.75
C LEU A 119 2.38 2.07 -17.10
N LEU A 120 1.92 0.92 -17.60
CA LEU A 120 2.27 0.45 -18.94
C LEU A 120 1.80 1.41 -20.03
N ALA A 121 0.60 2.01 -19.90
CA ALA A 121 0.13 3.03 -20.82
C ALA A 121 1.03 4.28 -20.80
N VAL A 122 1.50 4.71 -19.61
CA VAL A 122 2.49 5.80 -19.48
C VAL A 122 3.78 5.44 -20.21
N VAL A 123 4.35 4.26 -19.96
CA VAL A 123 5.60 3.83 -20.62
C VAL A 123 5.44 3.79 -22.12
N ASN A 124 4.35 3.21 -22.65
CA ASN A 124 4.07 3.14 -24.09
C ASN A 124 3.99 4.55 -24.71
N TYR A 125 3.33 5.50 -24.01
CA TYR A 125 3.29 6.89 -24.44
C TYR A 125 4.69 7.52 -24.52
N PHE A 126 5.53 7.38 -23.49
CA PHE A 126 6.88 7.90 -23.44
C PHE A 126 7.80 7.26 -24.50
N MET A 127 7.60 5.99 -24.82
CA MET A 127 8.36 5.30 -25.90
C MET A 127 8.02 5.84 -27.27
N LYS A 128 6.77 6.26 -27.50
CA LYS A 128 6.33 6.90 -28.76
C LYS A 128 6.73 8.39 -28.85
N HIS A 129 6.97 9.04 -27.71
CA HIS A 129 7.21 10.50 -27.63
C HIS A 129 8.52 10.78 -26.86
N ARG A 130 9.68 10.42 -27.46
CA ARG A 130 10.99 10.50 -26.80
C ARG A 130 11.55 11.93 -26.67
N HIS A 131 10.93 12.92 -27.30
CA HIS A 131 11.36 14.31 -27.30
C HIS A 131 10.99 15.05 -25.99
N PHE A 132 11.56 14.58 -24.88
CA PHE A 132 11.39 15.17 -23.55
C PHE A 132 12.74 15.26 -22.82
N ALA A 133 12.76 16.03 -21.72
CA ALA A 133 13.92 16.15 -20.83
C ALA A 133 13.75 15.23 -19.61
N GLY A 134 14.87 14.64 -19.15
CA GLY A 134 14.89 13.81 -17.95
C GLY A 134 14.71 12.32 -18.20
N THR A 135 14.39 11.60 -17.13
CA THR A 135 14.27 10.14 -17.13
C THR A 135 13.02 9.70 -16.39
N LEU A 136 12.21 8.86 -17.02
CA LEU A 136 11.14 8.11 -16.38
C LEU A 136 11.69 6.78 -15.87
N VAL A 137 11.51 6.48 -14.59
CA VAL A 137 11.74 5.17 -13.99
C VAL A 137 10.38 4.58 -13.65
N ALA A 138 9.91 3.64 -14.45
CA ALA A 138 8.66 2.92 -14.23
C ALA A 138 8.94 1.70 -13.33
N ILE A 139 8.25 1.62 -12.20
CA ILE A 139 8.49 0.67 -11.11
C ILE A 139 7.23 -0.19 -10.95
N PHE A 140 7.33 -1.48 -11.23
CA PHE A 140 6.28 -2.46 -11.01
C PHE A 140 6.66 -3.27 -9.78
N GLN A 141 5.94 -3.04 -8.69
CA GLN A 141 6.28 -3.52 -7.35
C GLN A 141 5.36 -4.68 -6.94
N PRO A 142 5.89 -5.86 -6.56
CA PRO A 142 5.11 -6.94 -5.96
C PRO A 142 4.88 -6.72 -4.48
N GLY A 143 3.90 -7.43 -3.90
CA GLY A 143 3.80 -7.63 -2.45
C GLY A 143 3.42 -6.41 -1.64
N GLU A 144 2.51 -5.57 -2.13
CA GLU A 144 1.95 -4.47 -1.33
C GLU A 144 1.07 -5.01 -0.20
N GLU A 145 0.28 -6.06 -0.45
CA GLU A 145 -0.73 -6.63 0.44
C GLU A 145 -0.10 -7.47 1.58
N GLY A 146 0.60 -6.78 2.48
CA GLY A 146 1.16 -7.36 3.72
C GLY A 146 2.57 -7.95 3.59
N PHE A 147 3.23 -7.86 2.43
CA PHE A 147 4.57 -8.42 2.21
C PHE A 147 5.68 -7.37 2.15
N ALA A 148 5.35 -6.07 2.14
CA ALA A 148 6.30 -4.96 2.12
C ALA A 148 7.29 -5.00 0.94
N GLY A 149 6.81 -5.28 -0.27
CA GLY A 149 7.64 -5.37 -1.47
C GLY A 149 8.42 -4.10 -1.78
N ALA A 150 7.84 -2.91 -1.51
CA ALA A 150 8.55 -1.64 -1.64
C ALA A 150 9.79 -1.56 -0.74
N LYS A 151 9.73 -2.11 0.48
CA LYS A 151 10.87 -2.15 1.40
C LYS A 151 12.03 -2.95 0.79
N TYR A 152 11.75 -4.14 0.24
CA TYR A 152 12.78 -4.96 -0.40
C TYR A 152 13.42 -4.23 -1.60
N MET A 153 12.61 -3.57 -2.44
CA MET A 153 13.14 -2.81 -3.58
C MET A 153 14.02 -1.63 -3.13
N ILE A 154 13.63 -0.92 -2.05
CA ILE A 154 14.42 0.17 -1.46
C ILE A 154 15.73 -0.38 -0.86
N GLU A 155 15.70 -1.51 -0.15
CA GLU A 155 16.89 -2.15 0.44
C GLU A 155 17.86 -2.68 -0.63
N ASP A 156 17.35 -3.08 -1.81
CA ASP A 156 18.16 -3.44 -2.99
C ASP A 156 18.72 -2.21 -3.75
N GLY A 157 18.55 -1.01 -3.20
CA GLY A 157 19.13 0.22 -3.74
C GLY A 157 18.34 0.87 -4.88
N LEU A 158 17.03 0.71 -4.94
CA LEU A 158 16.16 1.28 -5.98
C LEU A 158 16.44 2.76 -6.25
N VAL A 159 16.63 3.56 -5.21
CA VAL A 159 16.85 5.01 -5.35
C VAL A 159 18.21 5.30 -5.97
N GLU A 160 19.25 4.69 -5.44
CA GLU A 160 20.66 4.94 -5.82
C GLU A 160 20.98 4.37 -7.20
N ARG A 161 20.50 3.15 -7.50
CA ARG A 161 20.73 2.47 -8.78
C ARG A 161 20.13 3.22 -9.95
N PHE A 162 18.97 3.83 -9.76
CA PHE A 162 18.24 4.50 -10.84
C PHE A 162 18.24 6.03 -10.71
N GLY A 163 18.88 6.60 -9.67
CA GLY A 163 19.06 8.04 -9.49
C GLY A 163 17.74 8.80 -9.34
N ILE A 164 16.76 8.22 -8.65
CA ILE A 164 15.40 8.77 -8.56
C ILE A 164 15.37 10.01 -7.64
N ASP A 165 14.80 11.09 -8.14
CA ASP A 165 14.65 12.38 -7.42
C ASP A 165 13.31 12.52 -6.69
N GLU A 166 12.22 12.04 -7.31
CA GLU A 166 10.85 12.12 -6.79
C GLU A 166 10.09 10.86 -7.14
N PHE A 167 9.13 10.48 -6.28
CA PHE A 167 8.24 9.34 -6.51
C PHE A 167 6.78 9.77 -6.67
N TYR A 168 6.08 9.16 -7.61
CA TYR A 168 4.64 9.30 -7.78
C TYR A 168 3.98 7.95 -7.97
N ALA A 169 2.75 7.83 -7.46
CA ALA A 169 1.92 6.65 -7.63
C ALA A 169 0.43 7.04 -7.70
N LEU A 170 -0.40 6.14 -8.15
CA LEU A 170 -1.84 6.22 -8.01
C LEU A 170 -2.41 4.98 -7.35
N HIS A 171 -3.62 5.08 -6.81
CA HIS A 171 -4.38 3.95 -6.32
C HIS A 171 -5.86 4.09 -6.68
N ALA A 172 -6.50 3.00 -7.04
CA ALA A 172 -7.93 2.93 -7.32
C ALA A 172 -8.79 3.41 -6.14
N GLU A 173 -9.80 4.24 -6.43
CA GLU A 173 -10.71 4.77 -5.42
C GLU A 173 -12.18 4.61 -5.88
N PRO A 174 -12.86 3.54 -5.43
CA PRO A 174 -14.23 3.25 -5.84
C PRO A 174 -15.28 4.26 -5.37
N SER A 175 -14.95 5.14 -4.43
CA SER A 175 -15.87 6.19 -3.98
C SER A 175 -15.91 7.41 -4.90
N LEU A 176 -14.88 7.59 -5.74
CA LEU A 176 -14.77 8.67 -6.71
C LEU A 176 -15.27 8.24 -8.10
N ASP A 177 -15.97 9.13 -8.77
CA ASP A 177 -16.45 8.90 -10.13
C ASP A 177 -15.28 8.75 -11.12
N VAL A 178 -15.41 7.85 -12.10
CA VAL A 178 -14.43 7.66 -13.19
C VAL A 178 -14.18 8.99 -13.92
N GLY A 179 -12.92 9.26 -14.27
CA GLY A 179 -12.51 10.54 -14.84
C GLY A 179 -12.12 11.60 -13.81
N THR A 180 -12.19 11.26 -12.50
CA THR A 180 -11.77 12.16 -11.42
C THR A 180 -10.53 11.63 -10.70
N VAL A 181 -9.81 12.54 -10.02
CA VAL A 181 -8.69 12.19 -9.15
C VAL A 181 -8.82 12.88 -7.79
N GLY A 182 -8.33 12.24 -6.73
CA GLY A 182 -8.36 12.75 -5.37
C GLY A 182 -6.96 12.89 -4.77
N PHE A 183 -6.70 14.00 -4.09
CA PHE A 183 -5.41 14.28 -3.45
C PHE A 183 -5.56 14.39 -1.93
N ILE A 184 -4.51 13.98 -1.21
CA ILE A 184 -4.37 14.10 0.23
C ILE A 184 -3.00 14.71 0.51
N SER A 185 -2.95 15.84 1.19
CA SER A 185 -1.71 16.50 1.59
C SER A 185 -1.28 16.04 2.98
N GLY A 186 0.01 15.80 3.19
CA GLY A 186 0.52 15.26 4.45
C GLY A 186 0.23 13.76 4.63
N TYR A 187 -0.11 13.32 5.84
CA TYR A 187 -0.40 11.93 6.10
C TYR A 187 -1.64 11.43 5.37
N ALA A 188 -1.46 10.48 4.44
CA ALA A 188 -2.52 9.94 3.61
C ALA A 188 -3.01 8.57 4.08
N THR A 189 -2.10 7.69 4.55
CA THR A 189 -2.42 6.41 5.16
C THR A 189 -1.72 6.27 6.51
N ALA A 190 -2.28 5.47 7.42
CA ALA A 190 -1.68 5.24 8.73
C ALA A 190 -0.51 4.25 8.64
N ASN A 191 0.35 4.23 9.67
CA ASN A 191 1.23 3.09 9.89
C ASN A 191 0.39 1.83 10.17
N ALA A 192 0.94 0.66 9.86
CA ALA A 192 0.32 -0.62 10.16
C ALA A 192 1.29 -1.46 10.98
N ASP A 193 0.97 -1.66 12.27
CA ASP A 193 1.77 -2.46 13.17
C ASP A 193 0.94 -3.54 13.83
N VAL A 194 1.63 -4.57 14.32
CA VAL A 194 1.01 -5.68 15.04
C VAL A 194 1.73 -5.90 16.37
N PHE A 195 1.00 -6.38 17.36
CA PHE A 195 1.57 -6.77 18.63
C PHE A 195 1.06 -8.13 19.10
N GLU A 196 1.89 -8.82 19.87
CA GLU A 196 1.56 -10.03 20.60
C GLU A 196 2.06 -9.87 22.04
N MET A 197 1.23 -10.22 23.01
CA MET A 197 1.59 -10.31 24.43
C MET A 197 1.31 -11.71 24.91
N THR A 198 2.29 -12.35 25.48
CA THR A 198 2.15 -13.63 26.17
C THR A 198 2.37 -13.44 27.65
N PHE A 199 1.43 -13.94 28.45
CA PHE A 199 1.56 -14.01 29.91
C PHE A 199 1.83 -15.47 30.30
N GLU A 200 2.91 -15.68 31.06
CA GLU A 200 3.30 -17.02 31.55
C GLU A 200 3.27 -17.04 33.07
N GLY A 201 2.36 -17.85 33.60
CA GLY A 201 2.15 -18.02 35.02
C GLY A 201 2.42 -19.45 35.47
N LYS A 202 1.67 -19.89 36.47
CA LYS A 202 1.73 -21.27 36.98
C LYS A 202 0.33 -21.87 36.92
N GLY A 203 0.13 -22.86 36.07
CA GLY A 203 -1.11 -23.60 35.97
C GLY A 203 -1.49 -24.34 37.26
N GLY A 204 -2.76 -24.68 37.42
CA GLY A 204 -3.24 -25.34 38.60
C GLY A 204 -4.69 -25.80 38.54
N HIS A 205 -5.17 -26.35 39.63
CA HIS A 205 -6.55 -26.77 39.76
C HIS A 205 -7.46 -25.58 40.03
N GLY A 206 -8.51 -25.36 39.23
CA GLY A 206 -9.43 -24.24 39.32
C GLY A 206 -10.08 -24.03 40.67
N SER A 207 -10.28 -25.09 41.50
CA SER A 207 -10.78 -24.98 42.87
C SER A 207 -9.70 -24.63 43.90
N ARG A 208 -8.44 -24.51 43.52
CA ARG A 208 -7.29 -24.20 44.40
C ARG A 208 -6.43 -23.10 43.83
N PRO A 209 -6.99 -21.93 43.47
CA PRO A 209 -6.26 -20.87 42.74
C PRO A 209 -5.09 -20.30 43.54
N GLN A 210 -5.09 -20.41 44.89
CA GLN A 210 -4.00 -19.96 45.74
C GLN A 210 -2.65 -20.70 45.51
N PHE A 211 -2.63 -21.82 44.81
CA PHE A 211 -1.43 -22.56 44.43
C PHE A 211 -0.99 -22.34 42.99
N ALA A 212 -1.79 -21.59 42.24
CA ALA A 212 -1.52 -21.18 40.87
C ALA A 212 -1.07 -19.72 40.80
N LYS A 213 -0.63 -19.30 39.61
CA LYS A 213 -0.45 -17.90 39.21
C LYS A 213 -1.19 -17.75 37.89
N ASP A 214 -2.37 -17.18 37.94
CA ASP A 214 -3.33 -17.27 36.83
C ASP A 214 -3.07 -16.23 35.75
N PRO A 215 -2.60 -16.60 34.55
CA PRO A 215 -2.36 -15.67 33.45
C PRO A 215 -3.66 -15.21 32.77
N VAL A 216 -4.80 -15.89 32.98
CA VAL A 216 -6.10 -15.52 32.37
C VAL A 216 -6.59 -14.19 32.94
N ILE A 217 -6.43 -13.97 34.26
CA ILE A 217 -6.81 -12.73 34.91
C ILE A 217 -5.92 -11.58 34.40
N ALA A 218 -4.60 -11.81 34.31
CA ALA A 218 -3.65 -10.83 33.75
C ALA A 218 -4.00 -10.44 32.31
N MET A 219 -4.35 -11.43 31.47
CA MET A 219 -4.82 -11.20 30.10
C MET A 219 -6.07 -10.34 30.05
N GLY A 220 -7.06 -10.62 30.90
CA GLY A 220 -8.30 -9.83 30.99
C GLY A 220 -8.03 -8.37 31.37
N GLU A 221 -7.17 -8.12 32.36
CA GLU A 221 -6.76 -6.78 32.76
C GLU A 221 -5.99 -6.06 31.65
N ALA A 222 -5.11 -6.76 30.93
CA ALA A 222 -4.35 -6.19 29.82
C ALA A 222 -5.27 -5.72 28.67
N ILE A 223 -6.31 -6.48 28.34
CA ILE A 223 -7.30 -6.09 27.33
C ILE A 223 -7.99 -4.77 27.72
N LEU A 224 -8.38 -4.62 28.99
CA LEU A 224 -9.02 -3.41 29.49
C LEU A 224 -8.03 -2.24 29.57
N ALA A 225 -6.81 -2.47 30.06
CA ALA A 225 -5.79 -1.45 30.19
C ALA A 225 -5.36 -0.88 28.82
N LEU A 226 -5.25 -1.71 27.79
CA LEU A 226 -4.93 -1.29 26.42
C LEU A 226 -5.96 -0.27 25.87
N GLN A 227 -7.24 -0.34 26.26
CA GLN A 227 -8.24 0.64 25.83
C GLN A 227 -7.92 2.05 26.37
N THR A 228 -7.23 2.13 27.50
CA THR A 228 -6.84 3.42 28.11
C THR A 228 -5.68 4.08 27.37
N LEU A 229 -4.92 3.33 26.59
CA LEU A 229 -3.77 3.85 25.86
C LEU A 229 -4.18 4.99 24.93
N VAL A 230 -5.18 4.78 24.07
CA VAL A 230 -5.68 5.82 23.18
C VAL A 230 -6.38 6.92 23.98
N SER A 231 -7.25 6.57 24.90
CA SER A 231 -8.10 7.55 25.60
C SER A 231 -7.39 8.40 26.66
N ARG A 232 -6.20 7.99 27.17
CA ARG A 232 -5.49 8.64 28.27
C ARG A 232 -4.03 8.98 28.00
N ASN A 233 -3.40 8.42 26.94
CA ASN A 233 -1.99 8.65 26.66
C ASN A 233 -1.74 9.39 25.34
N ILE A 234 -2.75 9.45 24.46
CA ILE A 234 -2.64 10.11 23.14
C ILE A 234 -3.53 11.34 23.15
N SER A 235 -3.05 12.43 22.56
CA SER A 235 -3.83 13.65 22.41
C SER A 235 -5.11 13.37 21.61
N PRO A 236 -6.29 13.89 22.04
CA PRO A 236 -7.54 13.72 21.29
C PRO A 236 -7.53 14.40 19.91
N GLN A 237 -6.54 15.22 19.61
CA GLN A 237 -6.34 15.83 18.28
C GLN A 237 -5.56 14.90 17.32
N LEU A 238 -4.96 13.81 17.83
CA LEU A 238 -4.20 12.84 17.06
C LEU A 238 -4.98 11.54 16.93
N ALA A 239 -5.02 10.99 15.71
CA ALA A 239 -5.74 9.75 15.49
C ALA A 239 -4.85 8.54 15.79
N ALA A 240 -5.39 7.61 16.59
CA ALA A 240 -4.73 6.35 16.88
C ALA A 240 -5.76 5.23 17.05
N VAL A 241 -5.37 4.01 16.69
CA VAL A 241 -6.14 2.78 16.89
C VAL A 241 -5.27 1.76 17.61
N VAL A 242 -5.82 1.13 18.64
CA VAL A 242 -5.26 -0.05 19.31
C VAL A 242 -6.38 -1.07 19.42
N SER A 243 -6.30 -2.16 18.66
CA SER A 243 -7.32 -3.19 18.63
C SER A 243 -6.74 -4.54 19.05
N VAL A 244 -7.30 -5.14 20.07
CA VAL A 244 -7.06 -6.56 20.40
C VAL A 244 -7.95 -7.40 19.49
N CYS A 245 -7.35 -8.24 18.67
CA CYS A 245 -8.05 -9.04 17.65
C CYS A 245 -8.13 -10.53 18.01
N CYS A 246 -7.26 -11.00 18.91
CA CYS A 246 -7.24 -12.38 19.36
C CYS A 246 -6.94 -12.43 20.87
N ALA A 247 -7.60 -13.34 21.59
CA ALA A 247 -7.32 -13.68 22.98
C ALA A 247 -7.45 -15.19 23.15
N GLN A 248 -6.42 -15.85 23.65
CA GLN A 248 -6.36 -17.30 23.78
C GLN A 248 -5.79 -17.70 25.15
N ALA A 249 -6.51 -18.57 25.86
CA ALA A 249 -6.04 -19.16 27.12
C ALA A 249 -6.80 -20.46 27.41
N GLY A 250 -6.08 -21.47 27.91
CA GLY A 250 -6.68 -22.75 28.33
C GLY A 250 -7.27 -23.58 27.18
N ASP A 251 -7.99 -24.63 27.58
CA ASP A 251 -8.74 -25.53 26.68
C ASP A 251 -10.24 -25.46 27.04
N PRO A 252 -11.14 -25.28 26.06
CA PRO A 252 -12.60 -25.27 26.34
C PRO A 252 -13.12 -26.52 27.05
N ASN A 253 -12.45 -27.66 26.91
CA ASN A 253 -12.80 -28.92 27.59
C ASN A 253 -12.17 -29.04 28.99
N GLY A 254 -11.21 -28.17 29.33
CA GLY A 254 -10.47 -28.17 30.59
C GLY A 254 -11.01 -27.20 31.62
N VAL A 255 -12.35 -27.19 31.86
CA VAL A 255 -13.07 -26.16 32.66
C VAL A 255 -12.62 -26.03 34.12
N SER A 256 -11.88 -26.99 34.66
CA SER A 256 -11.30 -26.97 36.02
C SER A 256 -9.79 -26.74 36.05
N VAL A 257 -9.18 -26.39 34.93
CA VAL A 257 -7.73 -26.23 34.79
C VAL A 257 -7.39 -24.75 34.57
N ILE A 258 -6.60 -24.16 35.46
CA ILE A 258 -5.95 -22.86 35.23
C ILE A 258 -4.77 -23.12 34.30
N PRO A 259 -4.71 -22.46 33.12
CA PRO A 259 -3.64 -22.69 32.18
C PRO A 259 -2.31 -22.08 32.64
N GLN A 260 -1.20 -22.50 32.05
CA GLN A 260 0.10 -21.90 32.32
C GLN A 260 0.34 -20.63 31.49
N LYS A 261 -0.28 -20.53 30.31
CA LYS A 261 -0.10 -19.40 29.38
C LYS A 261 -1.43 -18.81 28.94
N ALA A 262 -1.40 -17.50 28.73
CA ALA A 262 -2.46 -16.75 28.07
C ALA A 262 -1.81 -15.76 27.06
N MET A 263 -2.45 -15.55 25.92
CA MET A 263 -1.93 -14.71 24.85
C MET A 263 -3.01 -13.80 24.29
N ILE A 264 -2.63 -12.56 23.99
CA ILE A 264 -3.40 -11.64 23.16
C ILE A 264 -2.57 -11.15 22.01
N SER A 265 -3.22 -10.87 20.88
CA SER A 265 -2.59 -10.21 19.75
C SER A 265 -3.54 -9.19 19.12
N GLY A 266 -2.96 -8.24 18.41
CA GLY A 266 -3.74 -7.17 17.83
C GLY A 266 -2.96 -6.30 16.87
N THR A 267 -3.58 -5.20 16.48
CA THR A 267 -3.00 -4.25 15.53
C THR A 267 -3.10 -2.83 16.04
N THR A 268 -2.16 -1.99 15.62
CA THR A 268 -2.18 -0.56 15.93
C THR A 268 -2.08 0.27 14.66
N ARG A 269 -2.64 1.49 14.70
CA ARG A 269 -2.57 2.50 13.64
C ARG A 269 -2.32 3.86 14.26
N SER A 270 -1.47 4.63 13.63
CA SER A 270 -1.28 6.06 13.91
C SER A 270 -0.68 6.73 12.67
N TYR A 271 -0.51 8.04 12.73
CA TYR A 271 0.10 8.77 11.62
C TYR A 271 1.45 9.35 12.00
N GLU A 272 1.52 9.95 13.18
CA GLU A 272 2.70 10.63 13.68
C GLU A 272 3.67 9.61 14.33
N PRO A 273 4.99 9.67 14.04
CA PRO A 273 5.99 8.76 14.61
C PRO A 273 5.99 8.75 16.15
N GLU A 274 5.79 9.90 16.79
CA GLU A 274 5.78 10.04 18.24
C GLU A 274 4.57 9.31 18.87
N VAL A 275 3.46 9.23 18.15
CA VAL A 275 2.29 8.46 18.58
C VAL A 275 2.58 6.96 18.47
N GLN A 276 3.22 6.52 17.39
CA GLN A 276 3.65 5.13 17.20
C GLN A 276 4.62 4.70 18.32
N ASP A 277 5.63 5.51 18.59
CA ASP A 277 6.60 5.27 19.67
C ASP A 277 5.91 5.19 21.05
N THR A 278 4.94 6.05 21.28
CA THR A 278 4.15 6.05 22.52
C THR A 278 3.32 4.76 22.64
N ILE A 279 2.66 4.33 21.57
CA ILE A 279 1.86 3.10 21.55
C ILE A 279 2.76 1.89 21.89
N GLU A 280 3.87 1.71 21.17
CA GLU A 280 4.80 0.59 21.37
C GLU A 280 5.33 0.55 22.80
N ARG A 281 5.82 1.67 23.31
CA ARG A 281 6.34 1.79 24.68
C ARG A 281 5.27 1.46 25.70
N ARG A 282 4.04 2.02 25.56
CA ARG A 282 2.95 1.81 26.52
C ARG A 282 2.41 0.39 26.50
N ILE A 283 2.37 -0.27 25.37
CA ILE A 283 2.00 -1.70 25.25
C ILE A 283 2.97 -2.53 26.10
N ASN A 284 4.28 -2.28 25.99
CA ASN A 284 5.30 -2.95 26.80
C ASN A 284 5.14 -2.66 28.30
N GLU A 285 4.97 -1.40 28.68
CA GLU A 285 4.83 -0.99 30.08
C GLU A 285 3.55 -1.59 30.73
N ILE A 286 2.43 -1.65 29.99
CA ILE A 286 1.18 -2.25 30.45
C ILE A 286 1.39 -3.74 30.72
N ALA A 287 1.95 -4.47 29.75
CA ALA A 287 2.16 -5.91 29.89
C ALA A 287 3.02 -6.26 31.11
N HIS A 288 4.18 -5.63 31.24
CA HIS A 288 5.11 -5.90 32.34
C HIS A 288 4.59 -5.40 33.70
N GLY A 289 3.84 -4.27 33.72
CA GLY A 289 3.20 -3.77 34.92
C GLY A 289 2.14 -4.73 35.50
N ILE A 290 1.32 -5.28 34.61
CA ILE A 290 0.31 -6.28 34.96
C ILE A 290 0.97 -7.60 35.39
N ALA A 291 1.95 -8.08 34.62
CA ALA A 291 2.68 -9.30 34.96
C ALA A 291 3.29 -9.21 36.38
N LYS A 292 3.88 -8.07 36.73
CA LYS A 292 4.41 -7.81 38.08
C LYS A 292 3.31 -7.84 39.14
N THR A 293 2.12 -7.31 38.87
CA THR A 293 1.00 -7.31 39.79
C THR A 293 0.53 -8.73 40.14
N TYR A 294 0.56 -9.63 39.18
CA TYR A 294 0.13 -11.03 39.34
C TYR A 294 1.26 -12.01 39.66
N ASP A 295 2.49 -11.52 39.81
CA ASP A 295 3.71 -12.31 40.05
C ASP A 295 3.89 -13.41 38.97
N ILE A 296 3.75 -13.01 37.68
CA ILE A 296 3.92 -13.81 36.49
C ILE A 296 4.89 -13.12 35.52
N GLU A 297 5.22 -13.79 34.42
CA GLU A 297 6.08 -13.22 33.38
C GLU A 297 5.23 -12.70 32.20
N ALA A 298 5.73 -11.68 31.51
CA ALA A 298 5.18 -11.22 30.24
C ALA A 298 6.27 -11.13 29.19
N ASP A 299 5.95 -11.57 27.98
CA ASP A 299 6.71 -11.35 26.75
C ASP A 299 5.89 -10.53 25.77
N VAL A 300 6.50 -9.52 25.15
CA VAL A 300 5.84 -8.62 24.21
C VAL A 300 6.63 -8.56 22.93
N LYS A 301 5.99 -8.95 21.84
CA LYS A 301 6.52 -8.77 20.48
C LYS A 301 5.70 -7.67 19.79
N TYR A 302 6.36 -6.55 19.48
CA TYR A 302 5.80 -5.47 18.66
C TYR A 302 6.53 -5.45 17.32
N THR A 303 5.79 -5.45 16.22
CA THR A 303 6.36 -5.46 14.87
C THR A 303 5.79 -4.30 14.07
N ARG A 304 6.67 -3.35 13.70
CA ARG A 304 6.35 -2.27 12.76
C ARG A 304 6.41 -2.83 11.36
N LEU A 305 5.26 -2.87 10.66
CA LEU A 305 5.17 -3.42 9.31
C LEU A 305 5.31 -2.32 8.25
N TYR A 306 4.38 -1.36 8.24
CA TYR A 306 4.38 -0.25 7.27
C TYR A 306 4.44 1.08 8.00
N PRO A 307 5.32 2.00 7.62
CA PRO A 307 5.27 3.37 8.13
C PRO A 307 4.03 4.10 7.60
N ALA A 308 3.61 5.14 8.29
CA ALA A 308 2.58 6.04 7.77
C ALA A 308 3.04 6.67 6.45
N MET A 309 2.18 6.67 5.44
CA MET A 309 2.49 7.30 4.17
C MET A 309 2.27 8.81 4.25
N TYR A 310 3.33 9.55 4.03
CA TYR A 310 3.34 11.01 4.05
C TYR A 310 3.56 11.57 2.65
N ASN A 311 2.50 12.09 2.04
CA ASN A 311 2.58 12.84 0.79
C ASN A 311 3.21 14.20 1.06
N THR A 312 4.29 14.53 0.36
CA THR A 312 4.99 15.83 0.49
C THR A 312 4.07 16.96 0.03
N PRO A 313 3.69 17.92 0.90
CA PRO A 313 2.68 18.93 0.56
C PRO A 313 2.96 19.70 -0.72
N GLU A 314 4.21 20.11 -0.94
CA GLU A 314 4.63 20.87 -2.15
C GLU A 314 4.50 20.01 -3.43
N LYS A 315 4.70 18.68 -3.31
CA LYS A 315 4.55 17.75 -4.43
C LYS A 315 3.08 17.46 -4.71
N VAL A 316 2.25 17.39 -3.66
CA VAL A 316 0.78 17.31 -3.80
C VAL A 316 0.23 18.53 -4.52
N GLU A 317 0.59 19.75 -4.10
CA GLU A 317 0.12 20.96 -4.72
C GLU A 317 0.54 21.05 -6.20
N ALA A 318 1.79 20.69 -6.51
CA ALA A 318 2.28 20.64 -7.88
C ALA A 318 1.50 19.60 -8.72
N ALA A 319 1.31 18.39 -8.21
CA ALA A 319 0.57 17.34 -8.90
C ALA A 319 -0.92 17.70 -9.09
N ARG A 320 -1.55 18.29 -8.06
CA ARG A 320 -2.94 18.79 -8.11
C ARG A 320 -3.12 19.88 -9.17
N ALA A 321 -2.22 20.84 -9.22
CA ALA A 321 -2.24 21.90 -10.24
C ALA A 321 -2.09 21.33 -11.66
N ILE A 322 -1.23 20.31 -11.85
CA ILE A 322 -1.07 19.62 -13.13
C ILE A 322 -2.36 18.86 -13.48
N ALA A 323 -2.90 18.07 -12.54
CA ALA A 323 -4.14 17.32 -12.74
C ALA A 323 -5.31 18.25 -13.10
N THR A 324 -5.40 19.43 -12.47
CA THR A 324 -6.42 20.45 -12.79
C THR A 324 -6.30 20.94 -14.24
N ARG A 325 -5.09 21.10 -14.75
CA ARG A 325 -4.88 21.50 -16.16
C ARG A 325 -5.19 20.36 -17.14
N VAL A 326 -4.98 19.10 -16.71
CA VAL A 326 -5.27 17.91 -17.52
C VAL A 326 -6.78 17.64 -17.59
N LEU A 327 -7.45 17.62 -16.43
CA LEU A 327 -8.82 17.14 -16.28
C LEU A 327 -9.88 18.23 -16.07
N GLY A 328 -9.46 19.45 -15.74
CA GLY A 328 -10.34 20.52 -15.29
C GLY A 328 -10.61 20.47 -13.78
N GLU A 329 -10.93 21.64 -13.19
CA GLU A 329 -11.06 21.83 -11.73
C GLU A 329 -12.13 20.91 -11.12
N ASN A 330 -13.25 20.70 -11.81
CA ASN A 330 -14.36 19.87 -11.32
C ASN A 330 -13.99 18.39 -11.14
N ASN A 331 -12.93 17.92 -11.78
CA ASN A 331 -12.49 16.52 -11.75
C ASN A 331 -11.31 16.26 -10.82
N VAL A 332 -10.87 17.29 -10.06
CA VAL A 332 -9.80 17.19 -9.07
C VAL A 332 -10.37 17.46 -7.69
N LYS A 333 -10.29 16.46 -6.81
CA LYS A 333 -10.92 16.48 -5.49
C LYS A 333 -9.87 16.52 -4.38
N GLU A 334 -10.21 17.13 -3.26
CA GLU A 334 -9.56 16.91 -1.99
C GLU A 334 -10.33 15.80 -1.25
N ILE A 335 -9.61 14.84 -0.70
CA ILE A 335 -10.22 13.68 -0.02
C ILE A 335 -9.57 13.44 1.33
N SER A 336 -10.27 12.69 2.19
CA SER A 336 -9.80 12.41 3.55
C SER A 336 -8.76 11.28 3.58
N ARG A 337 -7.84 11.36 4.53
CA ARG A 337 -6.90 10.29 4.86
C ARG A 337 -7.61 9.02 5.35
N THR A 338 -6.96 7.87 5.20
CA THR A 338 -7.49 6.57 5.62
C THR A 338 -6.58 5.89 6.64
N THR A 339 -7.12 4.97 7.44
CA THR A 339 -6.35 4.16 8.40
C THR A 339 -5.79 2.88 7.79
N GLY A 340 -5.94 2.64 6.48
CA GLY A 340 -5.26 1.57 5.76
C GLY A 340 -3.73 1.76 5.77
N GLY A 341 -2.98 0.69 5.57
CA GLY A 341 -1.54 0.74 5.30
C GLY A 341 -1.26 0.91 3.81
N GLU A 342 -0.06 1.38 3.46
CA GLU A 342 0.43 1.48 2.07
C GLU A 342 1.96 1.47 2.09
N ASP A 343 2.58 0.49 1.45
CA ASP A 343 4.04 0.30 1.52
C ASP A 343 4.83 1.23 0.57
N PHE A 344 4.17 1.95 -0.33
CA PHE A 344 4.76 3.08 -1.05
C PHE A 344 5.37 4.12 -0.09
N SER A 345 4.92 4.11 1.16
CA SER A 345 5.51 4.87 2.27
C SER A 345 7.02 4.70 2.40
N PHE A 346 7.58 3.48 2.14
CA PHE A 346 9.02 3.25 2.15
C PHE A 346 9.76 4.04 1.07
N MET A 347 9.16 4.21 -0.11
CA MET A 347 9.71 5.03 -1.19
C MET A 347 9.65 6.52 -0.82
N LEU A 348 8.54 6.98 -0.26
CA LEU A 348 8.37 8.38 0.17
C LEU A 348 9.25 8.77 1.36
N GLN A 349 9.71 7.82 2.19
CA GLN A 349 10.72 8.07 3.21
C GLN A 349 12.11 8.36 2.61
N LYS A 350 12.39 7.95 1.38
CA LYS A 350 13.67 8.14 0.72
C LYS A 350 13.71 9.37 -0.19
N ARG A 351 12.61 9.69 -0.86
CA ARG A 351 12.48 10.83 -1.78
C ARG A 351 11.09 11.45 -1.68
N PRO A 352 10.97 12.77 -1.86
CA PRO A 352 9.66 13.43 -1.84
C PRO A 352 8.78 12.98 -3.01
N GLY A 353 7.47 13.05 -2.80
CA GLY A 353 6.50 12.69 -3.81
C GLY A 353 5.09 12.61 -3.27
N CYS A 354 4.20 11.99 -3.99
CA CYS A 354 2.85 11.71 -3.52
C CYS A 354 2.18 10.55 -4.27
N LEU A 355 1.24 9.92 -3.57
CA LEU A 355 0.24 9.04 -4.15
C LEU A 355 -1.10 9.78 -4.20
N PHE A 356 -1.77 9.73 -5.35
CA PHE A 356 -3.13 10.24 -5.50
C PHE A 356 -4.13 9.12 -5.77
N ARG A 357 -5.41 9.38 -5.55
CA ARG A 357 -6.49 8.43 -5.79
C ARG A 357 -7.10 8.64 -7.17
N LEU A 358 -7.38 7.53 -7.88
CA LEU A 358 -7.98 7.51 -9.21
C LEU A 358 -9.41 7.01 -9.13
N GLY A 359 -10.37 7.79 -9.57
CA GLY A 359 -11.80 7.46 -9.51
C GLY A 359 -12.15 6.27 -10.40
N MET A 360 -12.92 5.34 -9.81
CA MET A 360 -13.33 4.08 -10.45
C MET A 360 -14.84 4.00 -10.73
N LYS A 361 -15.64 4.81 -10.01
CA LYS A 361 -17.10 4.63 -9.93
C LYS A 361 -17.82 4.98 -11.20
N ASP A 362 -18.66 4.07 -11.68
CA ASP A 362 -19.74 4.30 -12.62
C ASP A 362 -20.92 3.35 -12.27
N ALA A 363 -21.89 3.18 -13.16
CA ALA A 363 -23.06 2.34 -12.91
C ALA A 363 -22.70 0.87 -12.64
N ASP A 364 -21.61 0.37 -13.23
CA ASP A 364 -21.18 -1.03 -13.18
C ASP A 364 -20.06 -1.28 -12.14
N HIS A 365 -19.34 -0.22 -11.72
CA HIS A 365 -18.18 -0.30 -10.84
C HIS A 365 -18.49 0.42 -9.51
N THR A 366 -19.21 -0.27 -8.63
CA THR A 366 -19.66 0.26 -7.33
C THR A 366 -19.12 -0.50 -6.12
N ALA A 367 -18.50 -1.67 -6.34
CA ALA A 367 -17.95 -2.47 -5.25
C ALA A 367 -16.68 -1.80 -4.67
N PRO A 368 -16.51 -1.79 -3.34
CA PRO A 368 -15.29 -1.30 -2.72
C PRO A 368 -14.10 -2.25 -3.00
N VAL A 369 -12.88 -1.78 -2.81
CA VAL A 369 -11.68 -2.63 -2.80
C VAL A 369 -11.81 -3.74 -1.75
N HIS A 370 -11.07 -4.85 -1.90
CA HIS A 370 -11.11 -6.05 -1.05
C HIS A 370 -12.49 -6.76 -1.03
N ASN A 371 -13.32 -6.52 -2.05
CA ASN A 371 -14.61 -7.16 -2.23
C ASN A 371 -14.58 -8.14 -3.41
N GLU A 372 -15.24 -9.28 -3.29
CA GLU A 372 -15.31 -10.31 -4.32
C GLU A 372 -15.90 -9.84 -5.67
N ARG A 373 -16.59 -8.69 -5.66
CA ARG A 373 -17.22 -8.08 -6.86
C ARG A 373 -16.46 -6.86 -7.35
N PHE A 374 -15.34 -6.51 -6.73
CA PHE A 374 -14.53 -5.40 -7.21
C PHE A 374 -13.96 -5.72 -8.59
N ASN A 375 -14.05 -4.76 -9.49
CA ASN A 375 -13.38 -4.81 -10.80
C ASN A 375 -12.87 -3.41 -11.12
N PHE A 376 -11.59 -3.31 -11.49
CA PHE A 376 -11.00 -2.03 -11.89
C PHE A 376 -11.69 -1.53 -13.15
N ASN A 377 -12.04 -0.25 -13.19
CA ASN A 377 -12.71 0.35 -14.35
C ASN A 377 -11.70 0.71 -15.44
N ASP A 378 -11.71 -0.03 -16.54
CA ASP A 378 -10.78 0.18 -17.67
C ASP A 378 -10.81 1.62 -18.23
N LYS A 379 -11.95 2.32 -18.14
CA LYS A 379 -12.08 3.71 -18.56
C LYS A 379 -11.18 4.68 -17.76
N ALA A 380 -10.75 4.28 -16.56
CA ALA A 380 -9.87 5.08 -15.71
C ALA A 380 -8.40 5.06 -16.18
N ILE A 381 -7.97 4.06 -16.95
CA ILE A 381 -6.57 3.90 -17.38
C ILE A 381 -6.06 5.15 -18.09
N ALA A 382 -6.78 5.64 -19.08
CA ALA A 382 -6.36 6.83 -19.84
C ALA A 382 -6.28 8.09 -18.96
N THR A 383 -7.22 8.25 -18.02
CA THR A 383 -7.23 9.36 -17.06
C THR A 383 -6.01 9.31 -16.13
N GLY A 384 -5.77 8.16 -15.50
CA GLY A 384 -4.64 7.95 -14.59
C GLY A 384 -3.30 8.14 -15.30
N ALA A 385 -3.16 7.55 -16.49
CA ALA A 385 -1.96 7.66 -17.29
C ALA A 385 -1.68 9.11 -17.77
N ALA A 386 -2.71 9.87 -18.15
CA ALA A 386 -2.59 11.28 -18.54
C ALA A 386 -2.05 12.14 -17.39
N VAL A 387 -2.60 11.96 -16.20
CA VAL A 387 -2.14 12.68 -15.01
C VAL A 387 -0.70 12.31 -14.65
N LEU A 388 -0.36 11.01 -14.60
CA LEU A 388 1.00 10.55 -14.30
C LEU A 388 2.02 11.02 -15.34
N ALA A 389 1.70 10.92 -16.63
CA ALA A 389 2.58 11.38 -17.71
C ALA A 389 2.83 12.90 -17.64
N SER A 390 1.79 13.67 -17.38
CA SER A 390 1.90 15.13 -17.24
C SER A 390 2.71 15.53 -16.00
N ILE A 391 2.53 14.81 -14.87
CA ILE A 391 3.35 15.01 -13.67
C ILE A 391 4.82 14.73 -14.02
N ALA A 392 5.13 13.58 -14.61
CA ALA A 392 6.49 13.20 -14.97
C ALA A 392 7.14 14.25 -15.88
N LEU A 393 6.51 14.59 -17.01
CA LEU A 393 7.04 15.58 -17.96
C LEU A 393 7.29 16.95 -17.32
N THR A 394 6.39 17.38 -16.43
CA THR A 394 6.54 18.69 -15.76
C THR A 394 7.64 18.66 -14.70
N ARG A 395 7.71 17.56 -13.89
CA ARG A 395 8.68 17.44 -12.79
C ARG A 395 10.11 17.17 -13.29
N MET A 396 10.27 16.54 -14.44
CA MET A 396 11.57 16.33 -15.09
C MET A 396 12.24 17.67 -15.49
N LEU A 397 11.47 18.71 -15.79
CA LEU A 397 11.97 20.04 -16.16
C LEU A 397 12.21 20.98 -14.98
N SER A 398 11.62 20.70 -13.79
CA SER A 398 11.71 21.63 -12.66
C SER A 398 13.08 21.58 -11.99
N ASN A 399 13.70 22.73 -11.76
CA ASN A 399 15.00 22.86 -11.09
C ASN A 399 14.92 22.80 -9.55
N SER A 400 13.75 22.48 -8.96
CA SER A 400 13.57 22.43 -7.50
C SER A 400 12.42 21.50 -7.10
#